data_405bfc5519eac75d260ed2981b77d65f
#
_entry.id   405bfc5519eac75d260ed2981b77d65f
#
_cell.length_a   1.000
_cell.length_b   1.000
_cell.length_c   1.000
_cell.angle_alpha   90.00
_cell.angle_beta   90.00
_cell.angle_gamma   90.00
#
_symmetry.space_group_name_H-M   'P 1'
#
loop_
_entity.id
_entity.type
_entity.pdbx_description
1 polymer ?
#
loop_
_entity_poly.entity_id
_entity_poly.type
_entity_poly.pdbx_seq_one_letter_code
_entity_poly.pdbx_strand_id
1 'polypeptide(L)'
;MSKAKLSRILLSVVIVNTAVVSVAVDWNASHIFNPTWVPHARFHDVVMLWLLSSLSAIALWLLWRRSAEPQVSTTVATLVPMLFWAPFFFTTLLVPGTSLSAMPDEPLPIIAGIPIYPNVVIATINEILAVIGYWLYRSHNETFKEEI
;
A
#
# COMPACT_ATOMS: atom_id res chain seq x y z
N MET A 1 -11.36 8.01 -21.85
CA MET A 1 -11.12 6.75 -21.08
C MET A 1 -12.31 6.53 -20.17
N SER A 2 -12.90 5.32 -20.13
CA SER A 2 -14.04 5.05 -19.24
C SER A 2 -13.61 5.09 -17.76
N LYS A 3 -14.53 5.44 -16.85
CA LYS A 3 -14.30 5.45 -15.39
C LYS A 3 -13.80 4.07 -14.90
N ALA A 4 -14.38 2.98 -15.43
CA ALA A 4 -13.95 1.62 -15.08
C ALA A 4 -12.50 1.32 -15.48
N LYS A 5 -12.04 1.77 -16.65
CA LYS A 5 -10.67 1.60 -17.09
C LYS A 5 -9.71 2.43 -16.24
N LEU A 6 -10.08 3.68 -15.93
CA LEU A 6 -9.28 4.55 -15.07
C LEU A 6 -9.15 3.96 -13.66
N SER A 7 -10.25 3.49 -13.07
CA SER A 7 -10.26 2.79 -11.78
C SER A 7 -9.25 1.63 -11.76
N ARG A 8 -9.35 0.71 -12.73
CA ARG A 8 -8.45 -0.44 -12.81
C ARG A 8 -6.98 -0.03 -12.93
N ILE A 9 -6.67 1.01 -13.72
CA ILE A 9 -5.30 1.52 -13.86
C ILE A 9 -4.81 2.08 -12.52
N LEU A 10 -5.58 2.95 -11.85
CA LEU A 10 -5.21 3.53 -10.57
C LEU A 10 -4.97 2.45 -9.51
N LEU A 11 -5.90 1.51 -9.37
CA LEU A 11 -5.74 0.39 -8.43
C LEU A 11 -4.53 -0.49 -8.76
N SER A 12 -4.26 -0.74 -10.05
CA SER A 12 -3.05 -1.48 -10.45
C SER A 12 -1.78 -0.72 -10.08
N VAL A 13 -1.74 0.60 -10.28
CA VAL A 13 -0.60 1.42 -9.89
C VAL A 13 -0.36 1.33 -8.38
N VAL A 14 -1.41 1.45 -7.56
CA VAL A 14 -1.31 1.33 -6.10
C VAL A 14 -0.79 -0.05 -5.69
N ILE A 15 -1.35 -1.12 -6.25
CA ILE A 15 -0.96 -2.50 -5.91
C ILE A 15 0.52 -2.78 -6.29
N VAL A 16 0.92 -2.37 -7.50
CA VAL A 16 2.32 -2.52 -7.96
C VAL A 16 3.26 -1.68 -7.13
N ASN A 17 2.89 -0.42 -6.87
CA ASN A 17 3.68 0.48 -6.03
C ASN A 17 3.87 -0.10 -4.62
N THR A 18 2.83 -0.66 -4.02
CA THR A 18 2.90 -1.30 -2.70
C THR A 18 3.96 -2.41 -2.66
N ALA A 19 3.97 -3.32 -3.64
CA ALA A 19 4.97 -4.39 -3.68
C ALA A 19 6.37 -3.86 -4.02
N VAL A 20 6.50 -3.05 -5.07
CA VAL A 20 7.81 -2.61 -5.59
C VAL A 20 8.51 -1.65 -4.64
N VAL A 21 7.79 -0.66 -4.09
CA VAL A 21 8.39 0.31 -3.17
C VAL A 21 8.82 -0.36 -1.87
N SER A 22 7.99 -1.24 -1.30
CA SER A 22 8.35 -1.94 -0.07
C SER A 22 9.61 -2.79 -0.26
N VAL A 23 9.69 -3.57 -1.34
CA VAL A 23 10.93 -4.33 -1.63
C VAL A 23 12.12 -3.40 -1.85
N ALA A 24 11.98 -2.30 -2.59
CA ALA A 24 13.07 -1.39 -2.87
C ALA A 24 13.58 -0.65 -1.62
N VAL A 25 12.67 -0.31 -0.70
CA VAL A 25 12.99 0.42 0.54
C VAL A 25 13.57 -0.52 1.60
N ASP A 26 13.13 -1.77 1.68
CA ASP A 26 13.53 -2.67 2.75
C ASP A 26 14.72 -3.57 2.34
N TRP A 27 14.95 -3.82 1.06
CA TRP A 27 16.04 -4.67 0.56
C TRP A 27 17.39 -3.92 0.51
N ASN A 28 17.78 -3.32 1.61
CA ASN A 28 19.02 -2.51 1.69
C ASN A 28 19.64 -2.51 3.10
N ALA A 29 20.70 -1.71 3.28
CA ALA A 29 21.48 -1.63 4.52
C ALA A 29 20.73 -0.94 5.68
N SER A 30 19.66 -0.22 5.43
CA SER A 30 18.87 0.40 6.52
C SER A 30 17.87 -0.58 7.16
N HIS A 31 17.52 -1.68 6.48
CA HIS A 31 16.53 -2.67 6.90
C HIS A 31 17.12 -4.09 6.89
N ILE A 32 16.87 -4.89 5.85
CA ILE A 32 17.25 -6.32 5.81
C ILE A 32 18.73 -6.56 6.05
N PHE A 33 19.60 -5.70 5.55
CA PHE A 33 21.06 -5.82 5.73
C PHE A 33 21.61 -4.94 6.87
N ASN A 34 20.74 -4.38 7.71
CA ASN A 34 21.15 -3.57 8.85
C ASN A 34 21.87 -4.45 9.90
N PRO A 35 23.15 -4.18 10.20
CA PRO A 35 23.91 -5.00 11.14
C PRO A 35 23.40 -4.91 12.59
N THR A 36 22.68 -3.84 12.95
CA THR A 36 22.11 -3.65 14.29
C THR A 36 20.81 -4.40 14.52
N TRP A 37 20.15 -4.86 13.45
CA TRP A 37 18.93 -5.64 13.57
C TRP A 37 19.25 -7.08 14.00
N VAL A 38 18.47 -7.57 14.95
CA VAL A 38 18.57 -8.99 15.35
C VAL A 38 18.19 -9.90 14.17
N PRO A 39 18.84 -11.06 14.00
CA PRO A 39 18.59 -11.95 12.86
C PRO A 39 17.12 -12.33 12.67
N HIS A 40 16.38 -12.48 13.76
CA HIS A 40 14.97 -12.83 13.73
C HIS A 40 14.07 -11.71 13.17
N ALA A 41 14.41 -10.44 13.44
CA ALA A 41 13.71 -9.31 12.85
C ALA A 41 13.89 -9.26 11.32
N ARG A 42 15.10 -9.48 10.82
CA ARG A 42 15.38 -9.59 9.36
C ARG A 42 14.60 -10.73 8.71
N PHE A 43 14.50 -11.87 9.39
CA PHE A 43 13.69 -13.00 8.89
C PHE A 43 12.23 -12.59 8.72
N HIS A 44 11.62 -11.93 9.70
CA HIS A 44 10.24 -11.46 9.63
C HIS A 44 10.02 -10.41 8.53
N ASP A 45 10.97 -9.52 8.35
CA ASP A 45 10.91 -8.51 7.29
C ASP A 45 10.88 -9.17 5.89
N VAL A 46 11.78 -10.12 5.63
CA VAL A 46 11.79 -10.89 4.36
C VAL A 46 10.47 -11.66 4.16
N VAL A 47 9.96 -12.31 5.20
CA VAL A 47 8.67 -13.03 5.14
C VAL A 47 7.52 -12.08 4.83
N MET A 48 7.51 -10.89 5.44
CA MET A 48 6.52 -9.85 5.16
C MET A 48 6.57 -9.39 3.70
N LEU A 49 7.76 -9.14 3.15
CA LEU A 49 7.92 -8.73 1.74
C LEU A 49 7.42 -9.82 0.76
N TRP A 50 7.69 -11.09 1.06
CA TRP A 50 7.17 -12.20 0.27
C TRP A 50 5.65 -12.30 0.33
N LEU A 51 5.08 -12.19 1.53
CA LEU A 51 3.63 -12.19 1.73
C LEU A 51 2.97 -11.03 0.97
N LEU A 52 3.51 -9.82 1.13
CA LEU A 52 3.01 -8.62 0.48
C LEU A 52 3.06 -8.74 -1.05
N SER A 53 4.18 -9.20 -1.60
CA SER A 53 4.35 -9.41 -3.04
C SER A 53 3.35 -10.44 -3.59
N SER A 54 3.15 -11.54 -2.86
CA SER A 54 2.20 -12.59 -3.22
C SER A 54 0.76 -12.09 -3.18
N LEU A 55 0.38 -11.37 -2.12
CA LEU A 55 -0.95 -10.75 -2.01
C LEU A 55 -1.19 -9.70 -3.10
N SER A 56 -0.17 -8.91 -3.43
CA SER A 56 -0.24 -7.95 -4.54
C SER A 56 -0.45 -8.63 -5.89
N ALA A 57 0.22 -9.75 -6.15
CA ALA A 57 -0.01 -10.55 -7.36
C ALA A 57 -1.44 -11.10 -7.42
N ILE A 58 -1.97 -11.60 -6.31
CA ILE A 58 -3.36 -12.07 -6.20
C ILE A 58 -4.32 -10.89 -6.41
N ALA A 59 -4.07 -9.74 -5.81
CA ALA A 59 -4.90 -8.54 -5.98
C ALA A 59 -4.96 -8.09 -7.44
N LEU A 60 -3.82 -8.05 -8.15
CA LEU A 60 -3.79 -7.75 -9.58
C LEU A 60 -4.57 -8.78 -10.39
N TRP A 61 -4.40 -10.05 -10.11
CA TRP A 61 -5.17 -11.10 -10.77
C TRP A 61 -6.67 -10.95 -10.54
N LEU A 62 -7.12 -10.69 -9.31
CA LEU A 62 -8.53 -10.43 -8.97
C LEU A 62 -9.08 -9.23 -9.73
N LEU A 63 -8.30 -8.15 -9.86
CA LEU A 63 -8.70 -6.91 -10.50
C LEU A 63 -8.90 -7.07 -12.03
N TRP A 64 -8.12 -7.97 -12.67
CA TRP A 64 -8.11 -8.12 -14.12
C TRP A 64 -8.81 -9.37 -14.63
N ARG A 65 -9.04 -10.38 -13.78
CA ARG A 65 -9.79 -11.57 -14.19
C ARG A 65 -11.26 -11.24 -14.50
N ARG A 66 -11.88 -12.07 -15.33
CA ARG A 66 -13.34 -12.09 -15.46
C ARG A 66 -13.92 -12.75 -14.20
N SER A 67 -14.87 -12.08 -13.55
CA SER A 67 -15.49 -12.57 -12.32
C SER A 67 -17.01 -12.50 -12.44
N ALA A 68 -17.71 -13.49 -11.88
CA ALA A 68 -19.16 -13.43 -11.67
C ALA A 68 -19.52 -12.37 -10.62
N GLU A 69 -18.60 -12.06 -9.71
CA GLU A 69 -18.76 -11.06 -8.65
C GLU A 69 -17.65 -9.98 -8.74
N PRO A 70 -17.71 -9.10 -9.75
CA PRO A 70 -16.65 -8.13 -10.01
C PRO A 70 -16.50 -7.12 -8.87
N GLN A 71 -17.58 -6.84 -8.13
CA GLN A 71 -17.54 -5.94 -6.98
C GLN A 71 -16.69 -6.54 -5.84
N VAL A 72 -16.91 -7.81 -5.51
CA VAL A 72 -16.12 -8.51 -4.48
C VAL A 72 -14.65 -8.55 -4.89
N SER A 73 -14.36 -8.95 -6.13
CA SER A 73 -13.00 -9.00 -6.67
C SER A 73 -12.28 -7.65 -6.57
N THR A 74 -12.95 -6.56 -6.98
CA THR A 74 -12.36 -5.22 -6.93
C THR A 74 -12.20 -4.72 -5.48
N THR A 75 -13.17 -5.01 -4.60
CA THR A 75 -13.07 -4.64 -3.18
C THR A 75 -11.87 -5.33 -2.53
N VAL A 76 -11.73 -6.65 -2.70
CA VAL A 76 -10.59 -7.39 -2.14
C VAL A 76 -9.26 -6.87 -2.70
N ALA A 77 -9.18 -6.64 -4.01
CA ALA A 77 -7.98 -6.09 -4.64
C ALA A 77 -7.60 -4.69 -4.09
N THR A 78 -8.60 -3.87 -3.75
CA THR A 78 -8.37 -2.55 -3.15
C THR A 78 -7.92 -2.65 -1.69
N LEU A 79 -8.52 -3.56 -0.92
CA LEU A 79 -8.19 -3.72 0.50
C LEU A 79 -6.76 -4.20 0.73
N VAL A 80 -6.18 -4.99 -0.16
CA VAL A 80 -4.80 -5.49 0.01
C VAL A 80 -3.79 -4.35 0.23
N PRO A 81 -3.63 -3.36 -0.67
CA PRO A 81 -2.71 -2.25 -0.42
C PRO A 81 -3.16 -1.35 0.74
N MET A 82 -4.46 -1.10 0.91
CA MET A 82 -4.96 -0.25 2.01
C MET A 82 -4.62 -0.84 3.38
N LEU A 83 -4.84 -2.12 3.60
CA LEU A 83 -4.51 -2.78 4.87
C LEU A 83 -3.01 -2.85 5.14
N PHE A 84 -2.17 -2.78 4.11
CA PHE A 84 -0.73 -2.67 4.27
C PHE A 84 -0.30 -1.25 4.68
N TRP A 85 -0.85 -0.21 4.06
CA TRP A 85 -0.43 1.17 4.32
C TRP A 85 -1.09 1.79 5.55
N ALA A 86 -2.30 1.39 5.93
CA ALA A 86 -3.01 1.92 7.09
C ALA A 86 -2.21 1.87 8.41
N PRO A 87 -1.47 0.80 8.75
CA PRO A 87 -0.66 0.72 9.96
C PRO A 87 0.39 1.83 10.12
N PHE A 88 0.87 2.43 9.03
CA PHE A 88 1.85 3.53 9.09
C PHE A 88 1.33 4.76 9.84
N PHE A 89 0.01 4.91 9.99
CA PHE A 89 -0.60 6.04 10.69
C PHE A 89 -0.79 5.82 12.20
N PHE A 90 -0.73 4.57 12.68
CA PHE A 90 -1.07 4.28 14.07
C PHE A 90 -0.15 3.30 14.80
N THR A 91 0.76 2.61 14.13
CA THR A 91 1.61 1.59 14.79
C THR A 91 2.44 2.18 15.93
N THR A 92 3.00 3.38 15.76
CA THR A 92 3.79 4.03 16.81
C THR A 92 2.98 4.42 18.05
N LEU A 93 1.65 4.54 17.89
CA LEU A 93 0.72 4.78 19.01
C LEU A 93 0.38 3.48 19.73
N LEU A 94 0.37 2.34 19.04
CA LEU A 94 0.00 1.05 19.60
C LEU A 94 1.18 0.31 20.25
N VAL A 95 2.38 0.51 19.71
CA VAL A 95 3.58 -0.23 20.16
C VAL A 95 4.66 0.76 20.60
N PRO A 96 4.79 1.03 21.91
CA PRO A 96 5.81 1.94 22.45
C PRO A 96 7.22 1.52 22.04
N GLY A 97 8.07 2.49 21.69
CA GLY A 97 9.46 2.24 21.27
C GLY A 97 9.63 1.95 19.78
N THR A 98 8.54 1.91 18.99
CA THR A 98 8.65 1.89 17.52
C THR A 98 8.86 3.30 16.97
N SER A 99 9.51 3.39 15.81
CA SER A 99 9.78 4.66 15.10
C SER A 99 9.39 4.56 13.65
N LEU A 100 8.94 5.68 13.09
CA LEU A 100 8.72 5.85 11.65
C LEU A 100 10.02 6.06 10.88
N SER A 101 11.13 6.40 11.57
CA SER A 101 12.45 6.54 10.96
C SER A 101 13.25 5.26 11.20
N ALA A 102 13.79 4.69 10.12
CA ALA A 102 14.74 3.58 10.19
C ALA A 102 16.12 4.03 10.69
N MET A 103 16.44 5.30 10.48
CA MET A 103 17.71 5.92 10.90
C MET A 103 17.41 7.17 11.75
N PRO A 104 17.35 7.03 13.09
CA PRO A 104 16.97 8.13 13.99
C PRO A 104 17.86 9.37 13.90
N ASP A 105 19.14 9.18 13.52
CA ASP A 105 20.14 10.25 13.44
C ASP A 105 20.12 11.00 12.09
N GLU A 106 19.35 10.55 11.11
CA GLU A 106 19.20 11.26 9.83
C GLU A 106 18.17 12.41 9.97
N PRO A 107 18.53 13.62 9.53
CA PRO A 107 17.62 14.75 9.60
C PRO A 107 16.43 14.56 8.66
N LEU A 108 15.22 14.64 9.20
CA LEU A 108 14.00 14.64 8.40
C LEU A 108 13.72 16.02 7.80
N PRO A 109 13.13 16.10 6.59
CA PRO A 109 12.60 17.34 6.07
C PRO A 109 11.54 17.92 7.04
N ILE A 110 11.61 19.22 7.29
CA ILE A 110 10.64 19.92 8.15
C ILE A 110 9.83 20.87 7.28
N ILE A 111 8.50 20.75 7.28
CA ILE A 111 7.59 21.66 6.59
C ILE A 111 6.64 22.27 7.63
N ALA A 112 6.64 23.60 7.75
CA ALA A 112 5.83 24.34 8.73
C ALA A 112 6.03 23.85 10.19
N GLY A 113 7.26 23.45 10.56
CA GLY A 113 7.57 22.94 11.89
C GLY A 113 7.22 21.46 12.13
N ILE A 114 6.71 20.75 11.12
CA ILE A 114 6.29 19.35 11.21
C ILE A 114 7.33 18.48 10.49
N PRO A 115 7.90 17.43 11.15
CA PRO A 115 8.78 16.47 10.49
C PRO A 115 8.00 15.65 9.46
N ILE A 116 8.55 15.52 8.27
CA ILE A 116 7.93 14.76 7.16
C ILE A 116 8.60 13.41 7.05
N TYR A 117 7.85 12.38 7.33
CA TYR A 117 8.28 10.98 7.20
C TYR A 117 7.96 10.46 5.79
N PRO A 118 8.96 10.06 4.98
CA PRO A 118 8.73 9.60 3.60
C PRO A 118 7.77 8.41 3.50
N ASN A 119 7.83 7.47 4.43
CA ASN A 119 6.92 6.32 4.49
C ASN A 119 5.46 6.74 4.74
N VAL A 120 5.20 7.72 5.61
CA VAL A 120 3.85 8.26 5.84
C VAL A 120 3.34 9.00 4.60
N VAL A 121 4.20 9.73 3.90
CA VAL A 121 3.84 10.40 2.64
C VAL A 121 3.43 9.37 1.58
N ILE A 122 4.23 8.33 1.40
CA ILE A 122 3.93 7.25 0.44
C ILE A 122 2.65 6.52 0.84
N ALA A 123 2.46 6.21 2.12
CA ALA A 123 1.23 5.62 2.64
C ALA A 123 0.01 6.49 2.32
N THR A 124 0.10 7.80 2.59
CA THR A 124 -0.99 8.76 2.32
C THR A 124 -1.36 8.79 0.83
N ILE A 125 -0.36 8.85 -0.05
CA ILE A 125 -0.59 8.86 -1.50
C ILE A 125 -1.28 7.57 -1.94
N ASN A 126 -0.81 6.40 -1.50
CA ASN A 126 -1.40 5.12 -1.86
C ASN A 126 -2.84 4.97 -1.34
N GLU A 127 -3.12 5.39 -0.11
CA GLU A 127 -4.47 5.39 0.45
C GLU A 127 -5.42 6.27 -0.35
N ILE A 128 -5.03 7.51 -0.66
CA ILE A 128 -5.84 8.44 -1.47
C ILE A 128 -6.12 7.84 -2.86
N LEU A 129 -5.10 7.32 -3.53
CA LEU A 129 -5.25 6.73 -4.86
C LEU A 129 -6.13 5.47 -4.83
N ALA A 130 -6.02 4.63 -3.79
CA ALA A 130 -6.88 3.46 -3.61
C ALA A 130 -8.34 3.86 -3.43
N VAL A 131 -8.62 4.85 -2.56
CA VAL A 131 -9.96 5.39 -2.35
C VAL A 131 -10.54 5.97 -3.63
N ILE A 132 -9.78 6.80 -4.36
CA ILE A 132 -10.22 7.37 -5.64
C ILE A 132 -10.49 6.25 -6.66
N GLY A 133 -9.59 5.28 -6.79
CA GLY A 133 -9.75 4.15 -7.70
C GLY A 133 -11.02 3.35 -7.41
N TYR A 134 -11.27 3.04 -6.14
CA TYR A 134 -12.47 2.32 -5.72
C TYR A 134 -13.75 3.15 -5.90
N TRP A 135 -13.72 4.43 -5.59
CA TRP A 135 -14.85 5.34 -5.81
C TRP A 135 -15.24 5.44 -7.29
N LEU A 136 -14.27 5.55 -8.19
CA LEU A 136 -14.49 5.54 -9.64
C LEU A 136 -15.15 4.24 -10.11
N TYR A 137 -14.77 3.11 -9.53
CA TYR A 137 -15.39 1.83 -9.81
C TYR A 137 -16.86 1.81 -9.37
N ARG A 138 -17.14 2.25 -8.13
CA ARG A 138 -18.48 2.30 -7.57
C ARG A 138 -19.40 3.20 -8.38
N SER A 139 -18.98 4.43 -8.68
CA SER A 139 -19.77 5.41 -9.43
C SER A 139 -20.10 4.97 -10.86
N HIS A 140 -19.24 4.17 -11.49
CA HIS A 140 -19.53 3.60 -12.80
C HIS A 140 -20.65 2.55 -12.74
N ASN A 141 -20.62 1.69 -11.74
CA ASN A 141 -21.61 0.62 -11.58
C ASN A 141 -22.99 1.14 -11.16
N GLU A 142 -23.06 2.23 -10.40
CA GLU A 142 -24.33 2.87 -10.02
C GLU A 142 -25.01 3.52 -11.23
N THR A 143 -24.28 4.26 -12.05
CA THR A 143 -24.79 4.86 -13.28
C THR A 143 -25.36 3.80 -14.24
N PHE A 144 -24.69 2.66 -14.40
CA PHE A 144 -25.13 1.59 -15.28
C PHE A 144 -26.41 0.88 -14.79
N LYS A 145 -26.67 0.86 -13.47
CA LYS A 145 -27.91 0.30 -12.91
C LYS A 145 -29.13 1.20 -13.06
N GLU A 146 -28.92 2.51 -13.16
CA GLU A 146 -30.00 3.49 -13.36
C GLU A 146 -30.46 3.57 -14.84
N GLU A 147 -29.64 3.09 -15.78
CA GLU A 147 -29.95 3.09 -17.22
C GLU A 147 -30.65 1.81 -17.70
N ILE A 148 -30.86 0.80 -16.84
CA ILE A 148 -31.54 -0.48 -17.13
C ILE A 148 -32.92 -0.51 -16.46
#